data_bb0cbcfeff70d1e4299acc2a03806b5a
#
_entry.id   bb0cbcfeff70d1e4299acc2a03806b5a
#
_cell.length_a   1.000
_cell.length_b   1.000
_cell.length_c   1.000
_cell.angle_alpha   90.00
_cell.angle_beta   90.00
_cell.angle_gamma   90.00
#
_symmetry.space_group_name_H-M   'P 1'
#
loop_
_entity.id
_entity.type
_entity.pdbx_description
1 polymer ?
#
loop_
_entity_poly.entity_id
_entity_poly.type
_entity_poly.pdbx_seq_one_letter_code
_entity_poly.pdbx_strand_id
1 'polypeptide(L)'
;ITVPQLRSMFTGDHSRKSTLVEYGFRLPSAIDNRPLKFPEFQKRTQKVIYTSATPAKYEMEQAGKNGIAEQLIRPTGLLDPTIEIRPTEGQIPHLVENIKTRTKNGERVIVTTLTKRMAEDLSEHLAEQDIKVNYLHSEIKTLERLKILKDLRLGNYDVLVGVNLLREGLDLPEVSLIAILDADKEGFLRNATTLIQTMGRAARNVNGHVIMYADKITKSIDFAIKETQRRRKKQEKYNKENNITPKTIIKEIGNFDLPVSQKEIQKYGNGDNEIIFFTNGSRQNAMKQLQKMMDKAIRKMDYETALGLKEQIRKIKSESARTP
;
A
#
# COMPACT_ATOMS: atom_id res chain seq x y z
N ILE A 1 -6.52 -11.40 10.91
CA ILE A 1 -5.28 -10.74 11.40
C ILE A 1 -5.26 -10.70 12.92
N THR A 2 -6.33 -10.26 13.57
CA THR A 2 -6.38 -10.10 15.04
C THR A 2 -6.11 -11.41 15.81
N VAL A 3 -6.72 -12.52 15.41
CA VAL A 3 -6.54 -13.81 16.12
C VAL A 3 -5.08 -14.30 16.06
N PRO A 4 -4.39 -14.33 14.91
CA PRO A 4 -2.96 -14.63 14.86
C PRO A 4 -2.09 -13.67 15.71
N GLN A 5 -2.41 -12.38 15.74
CA GLN A 5 -1.71 -11.40 16.58
C GLN A 5 -1.88 -11.72 18.07
N LEU A 6 -3.10 -11.99 18.53
CA LEU A 6 -3.37 -12.39 19.92
C LEU A 6 -2.60 -13.66 20.32
N ARG A 7 -2.51 -14.64 19.41
CA ARG A 7 -1.72 -15.86 19.65
C ARG A 7 -0.23 -15.56 19.80
N SER A 8 0.31 -14.64 18.98
CA SER A 8 1.73 -14.32 18.95
C SER A 8 2.18 -13.35 20.06
N MET A 9 1.26 -12.65 20.73
CA MET A 9 1.60 -11.65 21.74
C MET A 9 2.41 -12.24 22.90
N PHE A 10 1.96 -13.37 23.44
CA PHE A 10 2.68 -14.03 24.52
C PHE A 10 4.06 -14.52 24.10
N THR A 11 4.14 -15.24 22.98
CA THR A 11 5.41 -15.82 22.50
C THR A 11 6.41 -14.73 22.11
N GLY A 12 5.96 -13.66 21.46
CA GLY A 12 6.83 -12.54 21.07
C GLY A 12 7.34 -11.74 22.28
N ASP A 13 6.50 -11.49 23.28
CA ASP A 13 6.92 -10.81 24.52
C ASP A 13 7.89 -11.67 25.32
N HIS A 14 7.58 -12.96 25.47
CA HIS A 14 8.43 -13.91 26.17
C HIS A 14 9.80 -14.03 25.51
N SER A 15 9.88 -14.23 24.20
CA SER A 15 11.16 -14.34 23.48
C SER A 15 12.00 -13.07 23.66
N ARG A 16 11.40 -11.89 23.48
CA ARG A 16 12.11 -10.61 23.67
C ARG A 16 12.64 -10.45 25.10
N LYS A 17 11.82 -10.77 26.12
CA LYS A 17 12.20 -10.64 27.54
C LYS A 17 13.26 -11.65 27.91
N SER A 18 13.17 -12.90 27.47
CA SER A 18 14.17 -13.92 27.69
C SER A 18 15.54 -13.48 27.19
N THR A 19 15.62 -12.96 25.96
CA THR A 19 16.85 -12.39 25.41
C THR A 19 17.39 -11.25 26.28
N LEU A 20 16.52 -10.31 26.71
CA LEU A 20 16.96 -9.17 27.53
C LEU A 20 17.43 -9.58 28.93
N VAL A 21 16.87 -10.66 29.50
CA VAL A 21 17.32 -11.24 30.78
C VAL A 21 18.66 -11.94 30.58
N GLU A 22 18.80 -12.74 29.54
CA GLU A 22 20.02 -13.47 29.19
C GLU A 22 21.24 -12.53 29.05
N TYR A 23 21.02 -11.37 28.38
CA TYR A 23 22.07 -10.35 28.22
C TYR A 23 22.17 -9.35 29.38
N GLY A 24 21.48 -9.58 30.51
CA GLY A 24 21.55 -8.72 31.70
C GLY A 24 20.87 -7.36 31.61
N PHE A 25 20.10 -7.08 30.54
CA PHE A 25 19.36 -5.83 30.39
C PHE A 25 18.06 -5.78 31.21
N ARG A 26 17.57 -6.95 31.69
CA ARG A 26 16.39 -7.06 32.55
C ARG A 26 16.59 -8.10 33.62
N LEU A 27 15.90 -7.92 34.76
CA LEU A 27 15.84 -8.91 35.83
C LEU A 27 14.99 -10.12 35.40
N PRO A 28 15.25 -11.34 35.93
CA PRO A 28 14.45 -12.53 35.66
C PRO A 28 12.95 -12.36 35.90
N SER A 29 12.57 -11.60 36.92
CA SER A 29 11.16 -11.27 37.26
C SER A 29 10.42 -10.49 36.15
N ALA A 30 11.14 -9.93 35.17
CA ALA A 30 10.49 -9.28 34.02
C ALA A 30 9.61 -10.24 33.19
N ILE A 31 9.89 -11.55 33.26
CA ILE A 31 9.15 -12.60 32.56
C ILE A 31 7.74 -12.78 33.17
N ASP A 32 7.55 -12.49 34.46
CA ASP A 32 6.26 -12.65 35.16
C ASP A 32 5.21 -11.64 34.69
N ASN A 33 5.61 -10.43 34.33
CA ASN A 33 4.73 -9.43 33.71
C ASN A 33 4.53 -9.75 32.23
N ARG A 34 3.56 -10.54 31.90
CA ARG A 34 3.34 -11.09 30.57
C ARG A 34 1.91 -10.87 30.05
N PRO A 35 1.70 -10.80 28.72
CA PRO A 35 0.38 -10.91 28.13
C PRO A 35 -0.28 -12.28 28.43
N LEU A 36 -1.59 -12.33 28.31
CA LEU A 36 -2.30 -13.60 28.42
C LEU A 36 -1.86 -14.58 27.33
N LYS A 37 -1.77 -15.85 27.68
CA LYS A 37 -1.72 -16.93 26.68
C LYS A 37 -3.05 -17.01 25.96
N PHE A 38 -3.07 -17.48 24.71
CA PHE A 38 -4.30 -17.55 23.93
C PHE A 38 -5.44 -18.36 24.60
N PRO A 39 -5.18 -19.52 25.25
CA PRO A 39 -6.20 -20.23 26.00
C PRO A 39 -6.74 -19.46 27.22
N GLU A 40 -5.90 -18.66 27.88
CA GLU A 40 -6.33 -17.79 29.00
C GLU A 40 -7.23 -16.66 28.51
N PHE A 41 -6.90 -16.09 27.35
CA PHE A 41 -7.74 -15.11 26.66
C PHE A 41 -9.10 -15.72 26.30
N GLN A 42 -9.13 -16.92 25.70
CA GLN A 42 -10.38 -17.60 25.34
C GLN A 42 -11.29 -17.87 26.54
N LYS A 43 -10.73 -18.25 27.69
CA LYS A 43 -11.50 -18.44 28.91
C LYS A 43 -12.17 -17.16 29.42
N ARG A 44 -11.59 -16.00 29.16
CA ARG A 44 -12.13 -14.69 29.59
C ARG A 44 -13.14 -14.12 28.60
N THR A 45 -13.09 -14.53 27.34
CA THR A 45 -13.98 -14.06 26.27
C THR A 45 -15.06 -15.12 25.99
N GLN A 46 -16.22 -14.97 26.63
CA GLN A 46 -17.30 -15.95 26.49
C GLN A 46 -18.12 -15.81 25.21
N LYS A 47 -18.30 -14.57 24.73
CA LYS A 47 -19.07 -14.26 23.52
C LYS A 47 -18.21 -13.41 22.59
N VAL A 48 -17.99 -13.89 21.35
CA VAL A 48 -17.14 -13.22 20.37
C VAL A 48 -17.86 -13.12 19.03
N ILE A 49 -17.88 -11.94 18.46
CA ILE A 49 -18.32 -11.71 17.07
C ILE A 49 -17.08 -11.45 16.22
N TYR A 50 -16.87 -12.30 15.23
CA TYR A 50 -15.80 -12.14 14.25
C TYR A 50 -16.31 -11.39 13.03
N THR A 51 -15.65 -10.30 12.66
CA THR A 51 -15.94 -9.55 11.43
C THR A 51 -14.75 -9.63 10.50
N SER A 52 -14.94 -10.14 9.28
CA SER A 52 -13.89 -10.27 8.28
C SER A 52 -14.46 -10.38 6.87
N ALA A 53 -13.82 -9.75 5.90
CA ALA A 53 -14.12 -9.98 4.49
C ALA A 53 -13.54 -11.32 3.98
N THR A 54 -12.56 -11.87 4.70
CA THR A 54 -11.83 -13.10 4.38
C THR A 54 -11.58 -13.89 5.66
N PRO A 55 -12.64 -14.48 6.28
CA PRO A 55 -12.49 -15.24 7.52
C PRO A 55 -11.56 -16.44 7.29
N ALA A 56 -10.72 -16.72 8.29
CA ALA A 56 -9.82 -17.86 8.26
C ALA A 56 -10.47 -19.11 8.88
N LYS A 57 -9.77 -20.24 8.78
CA LYS A 57 -10.26 -21.53 9.25
C LYS A 57 -10.71 -21.48 10.72
N TYR A 58 -9.96 -20.81 11.58
CA TYR A 58 -10.28 -20.68 13.00
C TYR A 58 -11.65 -20.03 13.25
N GLU A 59 -11.90 -18.86 12.62
CA GLU A 59 -13.16 -18.14 12.79
C GLU A 59 -14.35 -18.95 12.25
N MET A 60 -14.15 -19.63 11.12
CA MET A 60 -15.16 -20.51 10.52
C MET A 60 -15.49 -21.71 11.40
N GLU A 61 -14.49 -22.33 12.01
CA GLU A 61 -14.67 -23.45 12.94
C GLU A 61 -15.38 -23.02 14.22
N GLN A 62 -15.01 -21.85 14.78
CA GLN A 62 -15.66 -21.34 15.99
C GLN A 62 -17.11 -20.91 15.75
N ALA A 63 -17.43 -20.33 14.61
CA ALA A 63 -18.78 -19.92 14.28
C ALA A 63 -19.70 -21.11 13.96
N GLY A 64 -19.16 -22.21 13.44
CA GLY A 64 -19.95 -23.33 12.94
C GLY A 64 -20.83 -22.92 11.74
N LYS A 65 -21.57 -23.88 11.18
CA LYS A 65 -22.38 -23.63 9.96
C LYS A 65 -23.50 -22.61 10.17
N ASN A 66 -24.10 -22.57 11.34
CA ASN A 66 -25.27 -21.73 11.64
C ASN A 66 -24.91 -20.37 12.25
N GLY A 67 -23.64 -20.14 12.58
CA GLY A 67 -23.18 -18.89 13.19
C GLY A 67 -22.57 -17.89 12.18
N ILE A 68 -22.71 -18.16 10.87
CA ILE A 68 -22.12 -17.31 9.83
C ILE A 68 -23.21 -16.48 9.16
N ALA A 69 -23.09 -15.15 9.27
CA ALA A 69 -23.90 -14.19 8.54
C ALA A 69 -23.09 -13.53 7.42
N GLU A 70 -23.54 -13.70 6.18
CA GLU A 70 -22.92 -13.02 5.02
C GLU A 70 -23.57 -11.66 4.79
N GLN A 71 -22.77 -10.59 4.90
CA GLN A 71 -23.18 -9.24 4.52
C GLN A 71 -22.38 -8.81 3.29
N LEU A 72 -22.91 -9.10 2.11
CA LEU A 72 -22.26 -8.81 0.81
C LEU A 72 -22.85 -7.60 0.11
N ILE A 73 -24.09 -7.25 0.42
CA ILE A 73 -24.80 -6.15 -0.25
C ILE A 73 -24.28 -4.79 0.23
N ARG A 74 -23.94 -3.94 -0.73
CA ARG A 74 -23.57 -2.54 -0.51
C ARG A 74 -24.76 -1.66 -0.85
N PRO A 75 -25.24 -0.82 0.09
CA PRO A 75 -26.36 0.11 -0.18
C PRO A 75 -26.06 1.09 -1.33
N THR A 76 -24.80 1.40 -1.57
CA THR A 76 -24.34 2.27 -2.68
C THR A 76 -24.49 1.63 -4.07
N GLY A 77 -24.83 0.35 -4.14
CA GLY A 77 -24.91 -0.40 -5.39
C GLY A 77 -23.56 -0.75 -6.04
N LEU A 78 -22.44 -0.31 -5.47
CA LEU A 78 -21.12 -0.54 -6.06
C LEU A 78 -20.80 -2.04 -6.17
N LEU A 79 -20.34 -2.41 -7.36
CA LEU A 79 -19.99 -3.78 -7.71
C LEU A 79 -18.54 -4.08 -7.32
N ASP A 80 -18.24 -5.35 -7.09
CA ASP A 80 -16.85 -5.81 -7.09
C ASP A 80 -16.25 -5.63 -8.50
N PRO A 81 -14.92 -5.40 -8.59
CA PRO A 81 -14.29 -5.03 -9.86
C PRO A 81 -14.41 -6.13 -10.92
N THR A 82 -14.33 -5.74 -12.17
CA THR A 82 -14.09 -6.68 -13.27
C THR A 82 -12.66 -7.18 -13.22
N ILE A 83 -12.42 -8.43 -13.65
CA ILE A 83 -11.10 -9.05 -13.55
C ILE A 83 -10.68 -9.51 -14.95
N GLU A 84 -9.45 -9.17 -15.30
CA GLU A 84 -8.77 -9.59 -16.52
C GLU A 84 -7.48 -10.33 -16.15
N ILE A 85 -7.18 -11.43 -16.86
CA ILE A 85 -5.90 -12.14 -16.74
C ILE A 85 -5.15 -11.96 -18.04
N ARG A 86 -3.87 -11.61 -17.94
CA ARG A 86 -2.95 -11.45 -19.05
C ARG A 86 -1.66 -12.22 -18.81
N PRO A 87 -0.98 -12.68 -19.85
CA PRO A 87 0.35 -13.28 -19.71
C PRO A 87 1.35 -12.28 -19.16
N THR A 88 2.44 -12.77 -18.60
CA THR A 88 3.53 -11.91 -18.09
C THR A 88 4.36 -11.33 -19.23
N GLU A 89 4.39 -11.99 -20.38
CA GLU A 89 5.00 -11.44 -21.58
C GLU A 89 4.24 -10.20 -22.05
N GLY A 90 4.95 -9.10 -22.29
CA GLY A 90 4.36 -7.81 -22.69
C GLY A 90 3.59 -7.09 -21.59
N GLN A 91 3.71 -7.52 -20.33
CA GLN A 91 2.97 -6.92 -19.19
C GLN A 91 3.23 -5.43 -19.00
N ILE A 92 4.46 -4.96 -19.17
CA ILE A 92 4.81 -3.55 -18.91
C ILE A 92 4.24 -2.61 -19.98
N PRO A 93 4.39 -2.85 -21.29
CA PRO A 93 3.73 -2.03 -22.31
C PRO A 93 2.21 -1.98 -22.15
N HIS A 94 1.57 -3.12 -21.91
CA HIS A 94 0.13 -3.21 -21.67
C HIS A 94 -0.30 -2.44 -20.40
N LEU A 95 0.48 -2.53 -19.32
CA LEU A 95 0.25 -1.77 -18.09
C LEU A 95 0.32 -0.26 -18.34
N VAL A 96 1.34 0.20 -19.06
CA VAL A 96 1.54 1.62 -19.39
C VAL A 96 0.35 2.18 -20.20
N GLU A 97 -0.13 1.45 -21.19
CA GLU A 97 -1.30 1.83 -21.99
C GLU A 97 -2.56 2.00 -21.11
N ASN A 98 -2.80 1.01 -20.23
CA ASN A 98 -3.93 1.07 -19.29
C ASN A 98 -3.78 2.23 -18.30
N ILE A 99 -2.59 2.49 -17.77
CA ILE A 99 -2.31 3.65 -16.92
C ILE A 99 -2.68 4.94 -17.67
N LYS A 100 -2.13 5.15 -18.88
CA LYS A 100 -2.39 6.35 -19.69
C LYS A 100 -3.88 6.56 -19.97
N THR A 101 -4.62 5.48 -20.18
CA THR A 101 -6.07 5.54 -20.40
C THR A 101 -6.82 5.99 -19.13
N ARG A 102 -6.46 5.46 -17.97
CA ARG A 102 -7.11 5.79 -16.69
C ARG A 102 -6.77 7.20 -16.23
N THR A 103 -5.51 7.60 -16.36
CA THR A 103 -5.05 8.93 -15.93
C THR A 103 -5.68 10.06 -16.76
N LYS A 104 -5.94 9.84 -18.04
CA LYS A 104 -6.71 10.78 -18.88
C LYS A 104 -8.12 11.05 -18.34
N ASN A 105 -8.73 10.07 -17.69
CA ASN A 105 -10.04 10.18 -17.06
C ASN A 105 -10.00 10.71 -15.63
N GLY A 106 -8.83 11.14 -15.14
CA GLY A 106 -8.64 11.60 -13.77
C GLY A 106 -8.66 10.49 -12.72
N GLU A 107 -8.63 9.22 -13.13
CA GLU A 107 -8.62 8.06 -12.27
C GLU A 107 -7.20 7.72 -11.79
N ARG A 108 -7.09 6.95 -10.70
CA ARG A 108 -5.81 6.53 -10.10
C ARG A 108 -5.59 5.04 -10.27
N VAL A 109 -4.32 4.67 -10.32
CA VAL A 109 -3.88 3.28 -10.53
C VAL A 109 -3.00 2.81 -9.39
N ILE A 110 -3.20 1.56 -8.96
CA ILE A 110 -2.30 0.90 -8.02
C ILE A 110 -1.67 -0.31 -8.71
N VAL A 111 -0.36 -0.43 -8.59
CA VAL A 111 0.41 -1.57 -9.11
C VAL A 111 1.07 -2.31 -7.97
N THR A 112 0.84 -3.61 -7.87
CA THR A 112 1.46 -4.44 -6.83
C THR A 112 2.56 -5.32 -7.42
N THR A 113 3.76 -5.23 -6.82
CA THR A 113 4.94 -6.02 -7.17
C THR A 113 5.27 -7.03 -6.07
N LEU A 114 6.20 -7.94 -6.31
CA LEU A 114 6.67 -8.92 -5.32
C LEU A 114 7.81 -8.42 -4.46
N THR A 115 8.67 -7.56 -4.99
CA THR A 115 9.86 -7.07 -4.30
C THR A 115 9.94 -5.55 -4.31
N LYS A 116 10.67 -4.98 -3.34
CA LYS A 116 10.94 -3.55 -3.26
C LYS A 116 11.67 -3.05 -4.52
N ARG A 117 12.68 -3.80 -4.94
CA ARG A 117 13.47 -3.47 -6.12
C ARG A 117 12.59 -3.37 -7.38
N MET A 118 11.70 -4.35 -7.60
CA MET A 118 10.73 -4.27 -8.72
C MET A 118 9.83 -3.03 -8.61
N ALA A 119 9.44 -2.62 -7.39
CA ALA A 119 8.63 -1.43 -7.23
C ALA A 119 9.41 -0.16 -7.58
N GLU A 120 10.67 -0.08 -7.19
CA GLU A 120 11.57 1.04 -7.48
C GLU A 120 11.89 1.10 -8.98
N ASP A 121 12.33 -0.01 -9.57
CA ASP A 121 12.68 -0.10 -11.00
C ASP A 121 11.45 0.23 -11.90
N LEU A 122 10.27 -0.29 -11.55
CA LEU A 122 9.04 0.01 -12.29
C LEU A 122 8.64 1.48 -12.14
N SER A 123 8.80 2.07 -10.96
CA SER A 123 8.47 3.48 -10.75
C SER A 123 9.41 4.39 -11.54
N GLU A 124 10.70 4.06 -11.61
CA GLU A 124 11.67 4.79 -12.44
C GLU A 124 11.29 4.70 -13.93
N HIS A 125 10.97 3.50 -14.41
CA HIS A 125 10.52 3.29 -15.79
C HIS A 125 9.23 4.06 -16.14
N LEU A 126 8.24 4.08 -15.23
CA LEU A 126 7.01 4.83 -15.46
C LEU A 126 7.25 6.35 -15.45
N ALA A 127 8.16 6.83 -14.59
CA ALA A 127 8.53 8.25 -14.56
C ALA A 127 9.26 8.69 -15.84
N GLU A 128 10.07 7.82 -16.46
CA GLU A 128 10.70 8.07 -17.75
C GLU A 128 9.68 8.23 -18.90
N GLN A 129 8.44 7.72 -18.69
CA GLN A 129 7.32 7.84 -19.63
C GLN A 129 6.37 8.99 -19.30
N ASP A 130 6.82 9.98 -18.52
CA ASP A 130 6.06 11.15 -18.08
C ASP A 130 4.80 10.81 -17.25
N ILE A 131 4.77 9.63 -16.60
CA ILE A 131 3.69 9.23 -15.67
C ILE A 131 4.04 9.71 -14.26
N LYS A 132 3.13 10.42 -13.61
CA LYS A 132 3.28 10.84 -12.22
C LYS A 132 3.14 9.64 -11.28
N VAL A 133 4.24 9.07 -10.87
CA VAL A 133 4.29 7.84 -10.08
C VAL A 133 5.02 8.05 -8.76
N ASN A 134 4.59 7.33 -7.75
CA ASN A 134 5.34 7.15 -6.51
C ASN A 134 5.32 5.67 -6.12
N TYR A 135 6.22 5.26 -5.22
CA TYR A 135 6.26 3.89 -4.72
C TYR A 135 6.13 3.83 -3.20
N LEU A 136 5.69 2.67 -2.71
CA LEU A 136 5.46 2.41 -1.30
C LEU A 136 5.96 1.02 -0.90
N HIS A 137 6.81 0.95 0.13
CA HIS A 137 7.26 -0.30 0.73
C HIS A 137 7.38 -0.20 2.26
N SER A 138 7.77 -1.29 2.93
CA SER A 138 7.77 -1.40 4.39
C SER A 138 8.74 -0.46 5.13
N GLU A 139 9.74 0.10 4.45
CA GLU A 139 10.73 0.99 5.06
C GLU A 139 10.29 2.46 5.08
N ILE A 140 9.24 2.80 4.33
CA ILE A 140 8.68 4.15 4.34
C ILE A 140 7.99 4.40 5.68
N LYS A 141 8.35 5.49 6.34
CA LYS A 141 7.80 5.87 7.65
C LYS A 141 6.30 6.14 7.55
N THR A 142 5.59 5.93 8.65
CA THR A 142 4.12 6.07 8.70
C THR A 142 3.63 7.44 8.24
N LEU A 143 4.30 8.51 8.63
CA LEU A 143 3.91 9.88 8.25
C LEU A 143 4.10 10.13 6.74
N GLU A 144 5.21 9.70 6.19
CA GLU A 144 5.50 9.79 4.75
C GLU A 144 4.50 8.96 3.94
N ARG A 145 4.15 7.76 4.42
CA ARG A 145 3.10 6.93 3.83
C ARG A 145 1.76 7.67 3.75
N LEU A 146 1.34 8.34 4.82
CA LEU A 146 0.09 9.11 4.83
C LEU A 146 0.13 10.26 3.83
N LYS A 147 1.28 10.95 3.69
CA LYS A 147 1.48 11.99 2.69
C LYS A 147 1.36 11.45 1.28
N ILE A 148 2.06 10.36 0.94
CA ILE A 148 2.01 9.74 -0.39
C ILE A 148 0.56 9.36 -0.75
N LEU A 149 -0.19 8.79 0.19
CA LEU A 149 -1.59 8.42 -0.04
C LEU A 149 -2.50 9.64 -0.23
N LYS A 150 -2.26 10.72 0.53
CA LYS A 150 -2.97 11.99 0.33
C LYS A 150 -2.66 12.58 -1.05
N ASP A 151 -1.39 12.60 -1.43
CA ASP A 151 -0.94 13.12 -2.71
C ASP A 151 -1.49 12.31 -3.90
N LEU A 152 -1.63 10.99 -3.77
CA LEU A 152 -2.33 10.15 -4.75
C LEU A 152 -3.80 10.57 -4.90
N ARG A 153 -4.52 10.79 -3.80
CA ARG A 153 -5.91 11.22 -3.81
C ARG A 153 -6.08 12.63 -4.40
N LEU A 154 -5.14 13.55 -4.09
CA LEU A 154 -5.12 14.91 -4.64
C LEU A 154 -4.77 14.97 -6.14
N GLY A 155 -4.18 13.89 -6.69
CA GLY A 155 -3.73 13.84 -8.08
C GLY A 155 -2.35 14.40 -8.32
N ASN A 156 -1.56 14.59 -7.27
CA ASN A 156 -0.12 14.89 -7.38
C ASN A 156 0.62 13.69 -7.97
N TYR A 157 0.11 12.48 -7.73
CA TYR A 157 0.51 11.22 -8.38
C TYR A 157 -0.71 10.57 -9.03
N ASP A 158 -0.49 9.89 -10.15
CA ASP A 158 -1.50 9.12 -10.87
C ASP A 158 -1.38 7.63 -10.57
N VAL A 159 -0.18 7.17 -10.27
CA VAL A 159 0.15 5.76 -10.02
C VAL A 159 0.87 5.59 -8.70
N LEU A 160 0.47 4.56 -7.97
CA LEU A 160 1.19 4.09 -6.79
C LEU A 160 1.66 2.66 -7.00
N VAL A 161 2.98 2.47 -6.98
CA VAL A 161 3.60 1.14 -7.10
C VAL A 161 4.05 0.65 -5.74
N GLY A 162 3.93 -0.65 -5.46
CA GLY A 162 4.63 -1.16 -4.28
C GLY A 162 4.31 -2.58 -3.88
N VAL A 163 5.01 -3.01 -2.83
CA VAL A 163 4.91 -4.35 -2.26
C VAL A 163 3.89 -4.32 -1.13
N ASN A 164 2.89 -5.21 -1.21
CA ASN A 164 1.93 -5.40 -0.13
C ASN A 164 1.25 -4.10 0.37
N LEU A 165 0.98 -3.19 -0.58
CA LEU A 165 0.41 -1.87 -0.32
C LEU A 165 -0.93 -1.90 0.40
N LEU A 166 -1.67 -2.98 0.22
CA LEU A 166 -3.11 -3.03 0.38
C LEU A 166 -3.54 -3.93 1.54
N ARG A 167 -2.68 -4.08 2.54
CA ARG A 167 -3.13 -4.54 3.84
C ARG A 167 -4.07 -3.49 4.42
N GLU A 168 -4.84 -3.79 5.39
CA GLU A 168 -5.95 -3.05 5.99
C GLU A 168 -5.80 -1.51 6.05
N GLY A 169 -6.91 -0.81 5.96
CA GLY A 169 -7.01 0.62 6.30
C GLY A 169 -6.91 1.61 5.15
N LEU A 170 -6.68 1.21 3.89
CA LEU A 170 -6.68 2.14 2.77
C LEU A 170 -8.07 2.25 2.14
N ASP A 171 -8.57 3.47 2.06
CA ASP A 171 -9.83 3.84 1.42
C ASP A 171 -9.54 4.88 0.34
N LEU A 172 -9.42 4.42 -0.90
CA LEU A 172 -9.02 5.20 -2.07
C LEU A 172 -10.08 5.10 -3.17
N PRO A 173 -11.16 5.85 -3.07
CA PRO A 173 -12.26 5.78 -4.04
C PRO A 173 -11.86 6.27 -5.44
N GLU A 174 -10.79 7.02 -5.55
CA GLU A 174 -10.25 7.50 -6.82
C GLU A 174 -9.55 6.40 -7.65
N VAL A 175 -9.22 5.26 -7.00
CA VAL A 175 -8.56 4.13 -7.66
C VAL A 175 -9.55 3.31 -8.44
N SER A 176 -9.41 3.31 -9.76
CA SER A 176 -10.22 2.50 -10.68
C SER A 176 -9.50 1.26 -11.19
N LEU A 177 -8.17 1.27 -11.26
CA LEU A 177 -7.37 0.15 -11.75
C LEU A 177 -6.41 -0.37 -10.69
N ILE A 178 -6.40 -1.70 -10.54
CA ILE A 178 -5.37 -2.42 -9.78
C ILE A 178 -4.68 -3.40 -10.70
N ALA A 179 -3.38 -3.25 -10.86
CA ALA A 179 -2.55 -4.19 -11.59
C ALA A 179 -1.74 -5.06 -10.61
N ILE A 180 -1.77 -6.36 -10.81
CA ILE A 180 -1.06 -7.33 -9.99
C ILE A 180 -0.05 -8.03 -10.88
N LEU A 181 1.24 -7.65 -10.74
CA LEU A 181 2.32 -8.31 -11.46
C LEU A 181 2.67 -9.65 -10.82
N ASP A 182 3.08 -10.62 -11.61
CA ASP A 182 3.46 -11.96 -11.17
C ASP A 182 2.42 -12.59 -10.22
N ALA A 183 1.15 -12.54 -10.60
CA ALA A 183 0.05 -12.99 -9.76
C ALA A 183 0.08 -14.50 -9.49
N ASP A 184 0.72 -15.29 -10.36
CA ASP A 184 0.89 -16.75 -10.26
C ASP A 184 2.06 -17.20 -9.39
N LYS A 185 2.91 -16.28 -8.91
CA LYS A 185 3.98 -16.59 -7.98
C LYS A 185 3.41 -16.78 -6.58
N GLU A 186 2.87 -17.98 -6.30
CA GLU A 186 2.23 -18.30 -5.04
C GLU A 186 3.15 -18.04 -3.84
N GLY A 187 2.58 -17.46 -2.79
CA GLY A 187 3.28 -17.11 -1.57
C GLY A 187 2.44 -16.21 -0.68
N PHE A 188 3.05 -15.67 0.34
CA PHE A 188 2.35 -14.81 1.32
C PHE A 188 1.67 -13.59 0.68
N LEU A 189 2.22 -13.04 -0.41
CA LEU A 189 1.70 -11.87 -1.11
C LEU A 189 0.71 -12.21 -2.24
N ARG A 190 0.57 -13.47 -2.61
CA ARG A 190 -0.24 -13.95 -3.74
C ARG A 190 -1.15 -15.12 -3.36
N ASN A 191 -1.48 -15.27 -2.07
CA ASN A 191 -2.51 -16.21 -1.64
C ASN A 191 -3.91 -15.65 -1.91
N ALA A 192 -4.92 -16.51 -1.89
CA ALA A 192 -6.31 -16.16 -2.19
C ALA A 192 -6.83 -14.98 -1.35
N THR A 193 -6.54 -14.97 -0.05
CA THR A 193 -6.95 -13.89 0.87
C THR A 193 -6.35 -12.56 0.46
N THR A 194 -5.05 -12.52 0.18
CA THR A 194 -4.34 -11.30 -0.24
C THR A 194 -4.88 -10.79 -1.58
N LEU A 195 -5.10 -11.70 -2.55
CA LEU A 195 -5.66 -11.33 -3.84
C LEU A 195 -7.06 -10.71 -3.69
N ILE A 196 -7.97 -11.34 -2.94
CA ILE A 196 -9.33 -10.82 -2.70
C ILE A 196 -9.28 -9.44 -2.02
N GLN A 197 -8.43 -9.26 -1.02
CA GLN A 197 -8.28 -7.98 -0.33
C GLN A 197 -7.73 -6.89 -1.26
N THR A 198 -6.75 -7.24 -2.09
CA THR A 198 -6.17 -6.33 -3.08
C THR A 198 -7.21 -5.91 -4.11
N MET A 199 -7.87 -6.87 -4.75
CA MET A 199 -8.91 -6.62 -5.75
C MET A 199 -10.07 -5.77 -5.19
N GLY A 200 -10.48 -6.05 -3.95
CA GLY A 200 -11.56 -5.33 -3.28
C GLY A 200 -11.30 -3.83 -3.07
N ARG A 201 -10.07 -3.35 -3.23
CA ARG A 201 -9.76 -1.92 -3.17
C ARG A 201 -10.30 -1.15 -4.37
N ALA A 202 -10.41 -1.76 -5.55
CA ALA A 202 -11.05 -1.15 -6.71
C ALA A 202 -12.60 -1.14 -6.62
N ALA A 203 -13.21 -1.80 -5.65
CA ALA A 203 -14.66 -1.88 -5.49
C ALA A 203 -15.32 -0.60 -4.96
N ARG A 204 -14.60 0.50 -4.85
CA ARG A 204 -15.08 1.83 -4.45
C ARG A 204 -15.34 2.75 -5.65
N ASN A 205 -14.90 2.33 -6.82
CA ASN A 205 -15.07 3.04 -8.07
C ASN A 205 -16.02 2.27 -9.00
N VAL A 206 -16.91 2.94 -9.68
CA VAL A 206 -17.83 2.33 -10.66
C VAL A 206 -17.06 1.64 -11.78
N ASN A 207 -15.92 2.24 -12.20
CA ASN A 207 -15.03 1.71 -13.23
C ASN A 207 -13.98 0.74 -12.67
N GLY A 208 -14.22 0.18 -11.46
CA GLY A 208 -13.30 -0.72 -10.80
C GLY A 208 -12.89 -1.91 -11.68
N HIS A 209 -11.60 -2.01 -11.97
CA HIS A 209 -11.00 -3.05 -12.80
C HIS A 209 -9.72 -3.61 -12.18
N VAL A 210 -9.47 -4.88 -12.39
CA VAL A 210 -8.25 -5.56 -11.93
C VAL A 210 -7.62 -6.30 -13.09
N ILE A 211 -6.33 -6.08 -13.32
CA ILE A 211 -5.52 -6.85 -14.25
C ILE A 211 -4.54 -7.70 -13.44
N MET A 212 -4.58 -8.99 -13.63
CA MET A 212 -3.62 -9.94 -13.08
C MET A 212 -2.71 -10.44 -14.19
N TYR A 213 -1.42 -10.18 -14.09
CA TYR A 213 -0.43 -10.74 -15.01
C TYR A 213 0.05 -12.07 -14.45
N ALA A 214 -0.26 -13.14 -15.19
CA ALA A 214 -0.01 -14.52 -14.76
C ALA A 214 0.07 -15.44 -15.97
N ASP A 215 1.07 -16.32 -16.00
CA ASP A 215 1.20 -17.33 -17.05
C ASP A 215 0.41 -18.62 -16.70
N LYS A 216 0.06 -18.80 -15.43
CA LYS A 216 -0.70 -19.94 -14.92
C LYS A 216 -1.80 -19.49 -13.96
N ILE A 217 -2.97 -20.09 -14.07
CA ILE A 217 -4.05 -19.91 -13.11
C ILE A 217 -3.82 -20.83 -11.93
N THR A 218 -3.32 -20.27 -10.83
CA THR A 218 -3.11 -21.03 -9.59
C THR A 218 -4.44 -21.25 -8.85
N LYS A 219 -4.45 -22.15 -7.85
CA LYS A 219 -5.63 -22.37 -6.99
C LYS A 219 -6.05 -21.09 -6.27
N SER A 220 -5.09 -20.27 -5.88
CA SER A 220 -5.34 -18.97 -5.21
C SER A 220 -6.00 -17.96 -6.15
N ILE A 221 -5.55 -17.87 -7.39
CA ILE A 221 -6.14 -17.01 -8.43
C ILE A 221 -7.57 -17.48 -8.75
N ASP A 222 -7.77 -18.77 -9.04
CA ASP A 222 -9.08 -19.34 -9.37
C ASP A 222 -10.11 -19.08 -8.26
N PHE A 223 -9.73 -19.33 -7.00
CA PHE A 223 -10.59 -19.07 -5.85
C PHE A 223 -10.94 -17.59 -5.73
N ALA A 224 -9.95 -16.70 -5.88
CA ALA A 224 -10.15 -15.26 -5.75
C ALA A 224 -11.08 -14.70 -6.84
N ILE A 225 -10.94 -15.20 -8.08
CA ILE A 225 -11.82 -14.84 -9.20
C ILE A 225 -13.25 -15.30 -8.94
N LYS A 226 -13.43 -16.58 -8.61
CA LYS A 226 -14.76 -17.16 -8.36
C LYS A 226 -15.50 -16.42 -7.24
N GLU A 227 -14.80 -16.13 -6.17
CA GLU A 227 -15.39 -15.41 -5.03
C GLU A 227 -15.76 -13.96 -5.39
N THR A 228 -14.90 -13.23 -6.08
CA THR A 228 -15.18 -11.87 -6.53
C THR A 228 -16.35 -11.83 -7.51
N GLN A 229 -16.40 -12.77 -8.45
CA GLN A 229 -17.53 -12.91 -9.40
C GLN A 229 -18.83 -13.29 -8.68
N ARG A 230 -18.79 -14.17 -7.68
CA ARG A 230 -19.95 -14.53 -6.85
C ARG A 230 -20.54 -13.30 -6.17
N ARG A 231 -19.67 -12.50 -5.53
CA ARG A 231 -20.05 -11.25 -4.85
C ARG A 231 -20.64 -10.25 -5.83
N ARG A 232 -19.99 -10.06 -6.98
CA ARG A 232 -20.45 -9.15 -8.03
C ARG A 232 -21.84 -9.54 -8.55
N LYS A 233 -22.07 -10.81 -8.89
CA LYS A 233 -23.37 -11.31 -9.35
C LYS A 233 -24.49 -11.09 -8.31
N LYS A 234 -24.19 -11.32 -7.02
CA LYS A 234 -25.16 -11.11 -5.94
C LYS A 234 -25.54 -9.63 -5.81
N GLN A 235 -24.56 -8.72 -5.91
CA GLN A 235 -24.82 -7.28 -5.90
C GLN A 235 -25.56 -6.81 -7.16
N GLU A 236 -25.20 -7.31 -8.34
CA GLU A 236 -25.89 -6.99 -9.59
C GLU A 236 -27.37 -7.38 -9.55
N LYS A 237 -27.67 -8.58 -9.02
CA LYS A 237 -29.05 -9.04 -8.84
C LYS A 237 -29.80 -8.09 -7.91
N TYR A 238 -29.25 -7.76 -6.76
CA TYR A 238 -29.85 -6.85 -5.79
C TYR A 238 -30.10 -5.45 -6.39
N ASN A 239 -29.12 -4.92 -7.13
CA ASN A 239 -29.27 -3.61 -7.79
C ASN A 239 -30.43 -3.60 -8.79
N LYS A 240 -30.57 -4.68 -9.59
CA LYS A 240 -31.69 -4.82 -10.55
C LYS A 240 -33.04 -4.90 -9.85
N GLU A 241 -33.14 -5.70 -8.78
CA GLU A 241 -34.39 -5.88 -8.01
C GLU A 241 -34.83 -4.59 -7.31
N ASN A 242 -33.88 -3.74 -6.91
CA ASN A 242 -34.14 -2.51 -6.16
C ASN A 242 -33.99 -1.23 -7.00
N ASN A 243 -33.76 -1.32 -8.32
CA ASN A 243 -33.54 -0.20 -9.22
C ASN A 243 -32.41 0.74 -8.76
N ILE A 244 -31.32 0.17 -8.22
CA ILE A 244 -30.17 0.94 -7.74
C ILE A 244 -29.15 1.12 -8.85
N THR A 245 -28.80 2.37 -9.15
CA THR A 245 -27.69 2.72 -10.04
C THR A 245 -26.42 2.93 -9.22
N PRO A 246 -25.34 2.16 -9.47
CA PRO A 246 -24.09 2.33 -8.76
C PRO A 246 -23.50 3.73 -8.95
N LYS A 247 -22.97 4.32 -7.87
CA LYS A 247 -22.27 5.61 -7.92
C LYS A 247 -20.94 5.50 -7.19
N THR A 248 -19.89 6.06 -7.80
CA THR A 248 -18.57 6.14 -7.14
C THR A 248 -18.67 6.91 -5.83
N ILE A 249 -18.00 6.41 -4.80
CA ILE A 249 -17.95 7.09 -3.51
C ILE A 249 -17.07 8.33 -3.64
N ILE A 250 -17.63 9.49 -3.29
CA ILE A 250 -16.88 10.73 -3.15
C ILE A 250 -16.62 10.94 -1.68
N LYS A 251 -15.35 11.01 -1.30
CA LYS A 251 -14.92 11.21 0.08
C LYS A 251 -14.01 12.42 0.17
N GLU A 252 -14.33 13.33 1.07
CA GLU A 252 -13.47 14.48 1.33
C GLU A 252 -12.05 14.02 1.71
N ILE A 253 -11.07 14.75 1.18
CA ILE A 253 -9.66 14.53 1.51
C ILE A 253 -9.40 15.33 2.78
N GLY A 254 -9.52 14.67 3.94
CA GLY A 254 -9.30 15.31 5.23
C GLY A 254 -7.89 15.94 5.29
N ASN A 255 -7.82 17.15 5.83
CA ASN A 255 -6.56 17.71 6.26
C ASN A 255 -6.10 16.91 7.47
N PHE A 256 -5.19 15.97 7.26
CA PHE A 256 -4.40 15.45 8.36
C PHE A 256 -3.43 16.57 8.74
N ASP A 257 -3.85 17.43 9.64
CA ASP A 257 -2.94 18.28 10.40
C ASP A 257 -2.13 17.36 11.30
N LEU A 258 -1.17 16.67 10.67
CA LEU A 258 -0.17 15.95 11.43
C LEU A 258 0.60 17.03 12.17
N PRO A 259 0.78 16.92 13.51
CA PRO A 259 1.71 17.76 14.22
C PRO A 259 3.12 17.42 13.73
N VAL A 260 3.48 17.98 12.59
CA VAL A 260 4.87 17.95 12.11
C VAL A 260 5.59 18.86 13.08
N SER A 261 6.38 18.30 13.98
CA SER A 261 7.24 19.10 14.81
C SER A 261 8.11 19.92 13.85
N GLN A 262 8.11 21.24 13.99
CA GLN A 262 8.90 22.16 13.14
C GLN A 262 10.40 21.81 13.12
N LYS A 263 10.85 20.93 14.02
CA LYS A 263 12.23 20.42 14.12
C LYS A 263 12.60 19.40 13.01
N GLU A 264 11.64 18.85 12.28
CA GLU A 264 11.90 17.82 11.24
C GLU A 264 11.89 18.37 9.80
N ILE A 265 11.56 19.65 9.61
CA ILE A 265 11.55 20.31 8.32
C ILE A 265 12.82 21.14 8.19
N GLN A 266 13.78 20.67 7.42
CA GLN A 266 14.90 21.51 6.99
C GLN A 266 14.62 22.03 5.59
N LYS A 267 14.61 23.35 5.42
CA LYS A 267 14.45 24.02 4.13
C LYS A 267 15.82 24.34 3.54
N TYR A 268 16.04 23.99 2.30
CA TYR A 268 17.24 24.29 1.56
C TYR A 268 16.86 24.90 0.20
N GLY A 269 17.34 26.09 -0.07
CA GLY A 269 17.09 26.84 -1.29
C GLY A 269 16.63 28.27 -1.00
N ASN A 270 16.86 29.18 -1.95
CA ASN A 270 16.38 30.56 -1.89
C ASN A 270 15.38 30.76 -3.05
N GLY A 271 14.19 31.24 -2.76
CA GLY A 271 13.17 31.57 -3.78
C GLY A 271 12.38 30.36 -4.31
N ASP A 272 11.93 30.42 -5.56
CA ASP A 272 10.99 29.47 -6.19
C ASP A 272 11.47 28.01 -6.32
N ASN A 273 12.70 27.72 -5.90
CA ASN A 273 13.32 26.38 -5.90
C ASN A 273 13.57 25.84 -4.48
N GLU A 274 12.69 26.12 -3.52
CA GLU A 274 12.78 25.56 -2.17
C GLU A 274 12.60 24.03 -2.19
N ILE A 275 13.64 23.28 -1.79
CA ILE A 275 13.57 21.82 -1.65
C ILE A 275 13.37 21.48 -0.17
N ILE A 276 12.23 20.88 0.16
CA ILE A 276 11.87 20.48 1.53
C ILE A 276 12.22 19.00 1.73
N PHE A 277 13.08 18.69 2.71
CA PHE A 277 13.49 17.34 3.03
C PHE A 277 12.93 16.84 4.36
N PHE A 278 12.47 15.57 4.34
CA PHE A 278 12.05 14.85 5.52
C PHE A 278 13.01 13.68 5.77
N THR A 279 13.95 13.82 6.72
CA THR A 279 14.87 12.76 7.23
C THR A 279 15.93 12.14 6.31
N ASN A 280 16.88 11.37 6.89
CA ASN A 280 18.13 10.90 6.26
C ASN A 280 18.01 10.10 4.93
N GLY A 281 16.90 9.38 4.69
CA GLY A 281 16.69 8.65 3.43
C GLY A 281 16.33 9.56 2.24
N SER A 282 15.61 10.67 2.51
CA SER A 282 15.30 11.67 1.48
C SER A 282 16.52 12.51 1.09
N ARG A 283 17.50 12.62 1.98
CA ARG A 283 18.75 13.38 1.77
C ARG A 283 19.64 12.78 0.68
N GLN A 284 19.77 11.44 0.65
CA GLN A 284 20.51 10.73 -0.39
C GLN A 284 19.82 10.84 -1.76
N ASN A 285 18.49 10.70 -1.78
CA ASN A 285 17.71 10.84 -3.01
C ASN A 285 17.75 12.28 -3.53
N ALA A 286 17.68 13.27 -2.66
CA ALA A 286 17.85 14.68 -3.03
C ALA A 286 19.22 14.99 -3.59
N MET A 287 20.29 14.44 -3.00
CA MET A 287 21.64 14.58 -3.53
C MET A 287 21.74 13.98 -4.94
N LYS A 288 21.13 12.81 -5.19
CA LYS A 288 21.08 12.19 -6.52
C LYS A 288 20.30 13.05 -7.52
N GLN A 289 19.18 13.64 -7.11
CA GLN A 289 18.38 14.53 -7.97
C GLN A 289 19.14 15.83 -8.28
N LEU A 290 19.70 16.46 -7.27
CA LEU A 290 20.53 17.67 -7.48
C LEU A 290 21.73 17.38 -8.39
N GLN A 291 22.34 16.20 -8.27
CA GLN A 291 23.43 15.78 -9.16
C GLN A 291 22.92 15.62 -10.60
N LYS A 292 21.78 14.92 -10.82
CA LYS A 292 21.17 14.78 -12.15
C LYS A 292 20.82 16.16 -12.77
N MET A 293 20.28 17.08 -11.95
CA MET A 293 19.96 18.44 -12.41
C MET A 293 21.21 19.24 -12.76
N MET A 294 22.26 19.12 -11.97
CA MET A 294 23.56 19.76 -12.24
C MET A 294 24.17 19.23 -13.55
N ASP A 295 24.17 17.91 -13.76
CA ASP A 295 24.66 17.28 -14.98
C ASP A 295 23.83 17.72 -16.21
N LYS A 296 22.54 17.90 -16.07
CA LYS A 296 21.64 18.42 -17.12
C LYS A 296 21.94 19.89 -17.43
N ALA A 297 22.20 20.73 -16.42
CA ALA A 297 22.60 22.13 -16.59
C ALA A 297 23.95 22.25 -17.31
N ILE A 298 24.92 21.41 -16.91
CA ILE A 298 26.25 21.35 -17.58
C ILE A 298 26.09 20.98 -19.06
N ARG A 299 25.27 19.98 -19.40
CA ARG A 299 25.01 19.60 -20.81
C ARG A 299 24.36 20.71 -21.63
N LYS A 300 23.60 21.59 -20.97
CA LYS A 300 23.00 22.78 -21.61
C LYS A 300 23.90 24.02 -21.60
N MET A 301 25.15 23.89 -21.12
CA MET A 301 26.11 25.00 -20.93
C MET A 301 25.58 26.10 -19.97
N ASP A 302 24.60 25.79 -19.13
CA ASP A 302 24.10 26.70 -18.09
C ASP A 302 24.95 26.54 -16.82
N TYR A 303 26.10 27.21 -16.84
CA TYR A 303 27.11 27.10 -15.79
C TYR A 303 26.69 27.80 -14.49
N GLU A 304 25.82 28.82 -14.57
CA GLU A 304 25.34 29.57 -13.41
C GLU A 304 24.40 28.68 -12.57
N THR A 305 23.43 28.06 -13.22
CA THR A 305 22.55 27.07 -12.58
C THR A 305 23.34 25.85 -12.06
N ALA A 306 24.32 25.36 -12.79
CA ALA A 306 25.16 24.24 -12.37
C ALA A 306 25.99 24.58 -11.12
N LEU A 307 26.51 25.80 -11.01
CA LEU A 307 27.28 26.28 -9.85
C LEU A 307 26.40 26.38 -8.61
N GLY A 308 25.21 26.94 -8.72
CA GLY A 308 24.22 27.01 -7.64
C GLY A 308 23.83 25.63 -7.11
N LEU A 309 23.58 24.67 -8.01
CA LEU A 309 23.28 23.27 -7.64
C LEU A 309 24.47 22.57 -6.97
N LYS A 310 25.69 22.84 -7.40
CA LYS A 310 26.92 22.32 -6.77
C LYS A 310 27.10 22.85 -5.35
N GLU A 311 26.80 24.12 -5.09
CA GLU A 311 26.84 24.69 -3.74
C GLU A 311 25.77 24.06 -2.82
N GLN A 312 24.57 23.83 -3.33
CA GLN A 312 23.52 23.11 -2.59
C GLN A 312 23.96 21.71 -2.19
N ILE A 313 24.54 20.94 -3.12
CA ILE A 313 25.11 19.61 -2.83
C ILE A 313 26.20 19.69 -1.76
N ARG A 314 27.06 20.70 -1.82
CA ARG A 314 28.14 20.91 -0.85
C ARG A 314 27.61 21.24 0.54
N LYS A 315 26.57 22.09 0.67
CA LYS A 315 25.90 22.40 1.93
C LYS A 315 25.31 21.14 2.56
N ILE A 316 24.58 20.33 1.76
CA ILE A 316 24.00 19.05 2.25
C ILE A 316 25.08 18.08 2.73
N LYS A 317 26.23 18.00 2.05
CA LYS A 317 27.37 17.16 2.47
C LYS A 317 28.05 17.66 3.75
N SER A 318 28.27 18.97 3.90
CA SER A 318 28.95 19.54 5.07
C SER A 318 28.14 19.41 6.36
N GLU A 319 26.82 19.41 6.27
CA GLU A 319 25.94 19.21 7.43
C GLU A 319 25.84 17.74 7.87
N SER A 320 26.11 16.78 6.96
CA SER A 320 26.20 15.37 7.35
C SER A 320 27.45 15.04 8.17
N ALA A 321 28.47 15.87 8.11
CA ALA A 321 29.72 15.71 8.91
C ALA A 321 29.62 16.35 10.30
N ARG A 322 28.54 17.08 10.62
CA ARG A 322 28.34 17.79 11.90
C ARG A 322 27.31 17.14 12.83
N THR A 323 26.68 16.04 12.43
CA THR A 323 25.76 15.28 13.30
C THR A 323 26.46 13.97 13.68
N PRO A 324 26.82 13.76 14.98
CA PRO A 324 27.41 12.53 15.46
C PRO A 324 26.47 11.33 15.39
#